data_66cf08b941efa76c5a3c5b8a8be8e35a
#
_entry.id   66cf08b941efa76c5a3c5b8a8be8e35a
#
_cell.length_a   1.000
_cell.length_b   1.000
_cell.length_c   1.000
_cell.angle_alpha   90.00
_cell.angle_beta   90.00
_cell.angle_gamma   90.00
#
_symmetry.space_group_name_H-M   'P 1'
#
loop_
_entity.id
_entity.type
_entity.pdbx_description
1 polymer ?
#
loop_
_entity_poly.entity_id
_entity_poly.type
_entity_poly.pdbx_seq_one_letter_code
_entity_poly.pdbx_strand_id
1 'polypeptide(L)'
;MSAELAPFPLLRCNLPAVERAYRIAVGDLLGNIQPFPVGQERLPVLLAGLDYDTPWTRDAAINVWNGLGLTHPPVARNTLLSVLEQSHGEVFIGGQYWDAMIWALGLWAYYLYTGDNQTLRLGYFAVRSSLRRFEEEEFDPHMGLFRGPAVYGDGVAAYPDRYSPGPTSSILDWVTYHPHKKAKRGYGIPMMALSTNCVYAQVYRILPYMTVELGLPPDPQDEAAAERLIESIQRHFWNSKSGLFDYLLDEEGRCEAQEGLGHAFVLLFDLASRNQARSVLENVQRTPWGIACVWPTFQRYAGRGGFGRHSGTIWPFINAFWAEAALKYSRFDLFTEEFQHLTTLFNRYAQCAEIYHPLTGEIYGGLQEAGKGESGWEWESCARQSWSASGYLRLILFGLLGMRFLPEGVRLAPFLPPGMNHLQIEGLPYRNARLTLRVAGSGERLTGCRINGNSADPFIEAGNGGEYLIEMELG
;
A
#
# COMPACT_ATOMS: atom_id res chain seq x y z
N MET A 1 22.90 20.02 -14.38
CA MET A 1 23.36 19.97 -12.97
C MET A 1 22.54 18.91 -12.28
N SER A 2 23.15 17.77 -11.93
CA SER A 2 22.50 16.77 -11.10
C SER A 2 22.30 17.41 -9.72
N ALA A 3 21.06 17.70 -9.34
CA ALA A 3 20.76 18.01 -7.95
C ALA A 3 21.24 16.78 -7.15
N GLU A 4 22.22 16.96 -6.25
CA GLU A 4 22.59 15.92 -5.32
C GLU A 4 21.34 15.51 -4.56
N LEU A 5 20.92 14.25 -4.73
CA LEU A 5 19.79 13.70 -3.99
C LEU A 5 20.16 13.73 -2.50
N ALA A 6 19.27 14.27 -1.67
CA ALA A 6 19.49 14.24 -0.22
C ALA A 6 19.72 12.80 0.25
N PRO A 7 20.67 12.55 1.17
CA PRO A 7 20.94 11.21 1.64
C PRO A 7 19.72 10.63 2.37
N PHE A 8 19.42 9.35 2.12
CA PHE A 8 18.41 8.63 2.89
C PHE A 8 18.81 8.55 4.37
N PRO A 9 17.81 8.47 5.27
CA PRO A 9 18.07 8.27 6.70
C PRO A 9 18.94 7.04 6.96
N LEU A 10 19.86 7.12 7.91
CA LEU A 10 20.76 6.04 8.26
C LEU A 10 20.14 5.15 9.33
N LEU A 11 19.97 3.87 9.04
CA LEU A 11 19.50 2.86 10.00
C LEU A 11 20.69 2.13 10.65
N ARG A 12 20.64 1.97 11.98
CA ARG A 12 21.53 1.15 12.79
C ARG A 12 20.73 0.28 13.75
N CYS A 13 21.11 -0.98 13.90
CA CYS A 13 20.53 -1.87 14.92
C CYS A 13 21.50 -2.99 15.27
N ASN A 14 21.17 -3.77 16.30
CA ASN A 14 21.97 -4.93 16.68
C ASN A 14 21.79 -6.18 15.80
N LEU A 15 20.98 -6.11 14.75
CA LEU A 15 20.76 -7.20 13.78
C LEU A 15 21.32 -6.83 12.40
N PRO A 16 22.53 -7.28 12.03
CA PRO A 16 23.17 -6.92 10.76
C PRO A 16 22.34 -7.26 9.51
N ALA A 17 21.50 -8.31 9.59
CA ALA A 17 20.62 -8.69 8.50
C ALA A 17 19.56 -7.62 8.21
N VAL A 18 19.02 -6.96 9.24
CA VAL A 18 18.04 -5.87 9.12
C VAL A 18 18.68 -4.64 8.49
N GLU A 19 19.88 -4.24 8.98
CA GLU A 19 20.62 -3.13 8.37
C GLU A 19 20.94 -3.38 6.88
N ARG A 20 21.31 -4.62 6.55
CA ARG A 20 21.60 -4.99 5.17
C ARG A 20 20.35 -4.96 4.30
N ALA A 21 19.23 -5.51 4.75
CA ALA A 21 17.96 -5.48 4.02
C ALA A 21 17.47 -4.03 3.81
N TYR A 22 17.60 -3.17 4.82
CA TYR A 22 17.31 -1.74 4.69
C TYR A 22 18.17 -1.07 3.61
N ARG A 23 19.52 -1.32 3.61
CA ARG A 23 20.42 -0.78 2.58
C ARG A 23 20.07 -1.29 1.18
N ILE A 24 19.65 -2.55 1.04
CA ILE A 24 19.17 -3.11 -0.23
C ILE A 24 17.93 -2.37 -0.69
N ALA A 25 16.93 -2.24 0.18
CA ALA A 25 15.68 -1.53 -0.15
C ALA A 25 15.92 -0.07 -0.56
N VAL A 26 16.75 0.66 0.19
CA VAL A 26 17.15 2.04 -0.16
C VAL A 26 17.90 2.08 -1.50
N GLY A 27 18.82 1.13 -1.72
CA GLY A 27 19.57 1.03 -2.99
C GLY A 27 18.66 0.78 -4.20
N ASP A 28 17.65 -0.07 -4.04
CA ASP A 28 16.68 -0.36 -5.11
C ASP A 28 15.79 0.86 -5.38
N LEU A 29 15.33 1.58 -4.35
CA LEU A 29 14.58 2.83 -4.52
C LEU A 29 15.41 3.89 -5.24
N LEU A 30 16.65 4.14 -4.79
CA LEU A 30 17.53 5.12 -5.42
C LEU A 30 17.84 4.77 -6.89
N GLY A 31 18.03 3.48 -7.19
CA GLY A 31 18.30 2.99 -8.54
C GLY A 31 17.14 3.19 -9.52
N ASN A 32 15.91 3.28 -9.00
CA ASN A 32 14.70 3.47 -9.81
C ASN A 32 14.28 4.94 -9.95
N ILE A 33 15.03 5.89 -9.36
CA ILE A 33 14.76 7.32 -9.57
C ILE A 33 15.30 7.74 -10.92
N GLN A 34 14.42 8.17 -11.83
CA GLN A 34 14.76 8.55 -13.19
C GLN A 34 14.13 9.89 -13.55
N PRO A 35 14.71 10.66 -14.51
CA PRO A 35 14.08 11.83 -15.08
C PRO A 35 12.81 11.44 -15.86
N PHE A 36 11.65 11.92 -15.42
CA PHE A 36 10.34 11.61 -16.02
C PHE A 36 9.53 12.90 -16.24
N PRO A 37 8.62 12.95 -17.23
CA PRO A 37 7.78 14.13 -17.47
C PRO A 37 6.88 14.43 -16.26
N VAL A 38 6.94 15.69 -15.79
CA VAL A 38 6.04 16.24 -14.77
C VAL A 38 5.59 17.62 -15.26
N GLY A 39 4.41 17.72 -15.84
CA GLY A 39 3.99 18.90 -16.57
C GLY A 39 4.90 19.17 -17.79
N GLN A 40 5.55 20.33 -17.83
CA GLN A 40 6.46 20.70 -18.93
C GLN A 40 7.95 20.39 -18.64
N GLU A 41 8.25 19.89 -17.45
CA GLU A 41 9.61 19.62 -17.00
C GLU A 41 9.91 18.11 -16.96
N ARG A 42 11.19 17.77 -16.95
CA ARG A 42 11.65 16.42 -16.62
C ARG A 42 12.29 16.44 -15.24
N LEU A 43 11.62 15.86 -14.28
CA LEU A 43 12.02 15.86 -12.87
C LEU A 43 12.36 14.44 -12.40
N PRO A 44 13.17 14.28 -11.33
CA PRO A 44 13.39 12.98 -10.72
C PRO A 44 12.09 12.40 -10.18
N VAL A 45 11.72 11.20 -10.66
CA VAL A 45 10.50 10.45 -10.30
C VAL A 45 10.91 9.03 -9.98
N LEU A 46 10.25 8.39 -9.02
CA LEU A 46 10.44 6.99 -8.72
C LEU A 46 9.60 6.14 -9.69
N LEU A 47 10.24 5.32 -10.51
CA LEU A 47 9.60 4.33 -11.37
C LEU A 47 9.17 3.10 -10.56
N ALA A 48 8.27 2.28 -11.09
CA ALA A 48 7.70 1.13 -10.42
C ALA A 48 8.74 0.03 -10.09
N GLY A 49 9.76 -0.13 -10.94
CA GLY A 49 10.84 -1.11 -10.76
C GLY A 49 11.84 -1.04 -11.91
N LEU A 50 12.84 -1.91 -11.89
CA LEU A 50 13.95 -1.87 -12.84
C LEU A 50 13.48 -2.04 -14.30
N ASP A 51 12.46 -2.86 -14.52
CA ASP A 51 11.96 -3.20 -15.86
C ASP A 51 10.76 -2.34 -16.29
N TYR A 52 10.40 -1.33 -15.48
CA TYR A 52 9.32 -0.41 -15.76
C TYR A 52 9.85 0.95 -16.23
N ASP A 53 9.17 1.54 -17.20
CA ASP A 53 9.47 2.87 -17.75
C ASP A 53 8.49 3.97 -17.27
N THR A 54 7.60 3.62 -16.35
CA THR A 54 6.53 4.48 -15.86
C THR A 54 6.32 4.31 -14.34
N PRO A 55 5.89 5.37 -13.64
CA PRO A 55 5.64 5.33 -12.21
C PRO A 55 4.28 4.73 -11.81
N TRP A 56 3.48 4.20 -12.68
CA TRP A 56 2.13 3.68 -12.40
C TRP A 56 1.41 4.34 -11.21
N THR A 57 0.15 4.67 -11.32
CA THR A 57 -0.58 5.46 -10.30
C THR A 57 -0.61 4.79 -8.92
N ARG A 58 -0.91 3.50 -8.86
CA ARG A 58 -0.92 2.73 -7.61
C ARG A 58 0.47 2.60 -6.98
N ASP A 59 1.51 2.39 -7.81
CA ASP A 59 2.90 2.33 -7.34
C ASP A 59 3.36 3.68 -6.78
N ALA A 60 3.08 4.77 -7.49
CA ALA A 60 3.37 6.12 -7.04
C ALA A 60 2.76 6.39 -5.66
N ALA A 61 1.47 6.09 -5.49
CA ALA A 61 0.76 6.28 -4.23
C ALA A 61 1.32 5.42 -3.09
N ILE A 62 1.47 4.12 -3.33
CA ILE A 62 1.93 3.16 -2.32
C ILE A 62 3.37 3.46 -1.90
N ASN A 63 4.26 3.76 -2.84
CA ASN A 63 5.65 4.10 -2.53
C ASN A 63 5.75 5.37 -1.66
N VAL A 64 4.98 6.41 -2.00
CA VAL A 64 4.95 7.64 -1.23
C VAL A 64 4.40 7.39 0.17
N TRP A 65 3.28 6.67 0.28
CA TRP A 65 2.66 6.32 1.55
C TRP A 65 3.57 5.43 2.43
N ASN A 66 4.28 4.47 1.84
CA ASN A 66 5.17 3.54 2.54
C ASN A 66 6.44 4.20 3.11
N GLY A 67 6.67 5.49 2.87
CA GLY A 67 7.77 6.22 3.47
C GLY A 67 8.67 6.99 2.50
N LEU A 68 8.53 6.83 1.18
CA LEU A 68 9.26 7.71 0.25
C LEU A 68 8.89 9.19 0.47
N GLY A 69 7.60 9.46 0.75
CA GLY A 69 7.13 10.81 1.07
C GLY A 69 7.81 11.43 2.29
N LEU A 70 8.22 10.61 3.23
CA LEU A 70 8.97 11.03 4.42
C LEU A 70 10.48 11.08 4.16
N THR A 71 11.03 10.02 3.52
CA THR A 71 12.50 9.88 3.37
C THR A 71 13.07 10.70 2.22
N HIS A 72 12.29 10.93 1.16
CA HIS A 72 12.73 11.68 -0.02
C HIS A 72 11.59 12.56 -0.61
N PRO A 73 11.12 13.60 0.12
CA PRO A 73 9.97 14.41 -0.24
C PRO A 73 9.96 14.97 -1.67
N PRO A 74 11.06 15.51 -2.22
CA PRO A 74 11.04 16.09 -3.57
C PRO A 74 10.71 15.05 -4.66
N VAL A 75 11.31 13.85 -4.57
CA VAL A 75 11.02 12.77 -5.52
C VAL A 75 9.59 12.26 -5.33
N ALA A 76 9.14 12.10 -4.10
CA ALA A 76 7.78 11.67 -3.78
C ALA A 76 6.73 12.62 -4.37
N ARG A 77 6.93 13.94 -4.21
CA ARG A 77 6.07 14.97 -4.82
C ARG A 77 6.01 14.82 -6.33
N ASN A 78 7.17 14.76 -6.98
CA ASN A 78 7.25 14.62 -8.43
C ASN A 78 6.56 13.34 -8.90
N THR A 79 6.74 12.23 -8.17
CA THR A 79 6.13 10.93 -8.48
C THR A 79 4.59 11.01 -8.39
N LEU A 80 4.05 11.66 -7.36
CA LEU A 80 2.59 11.88 -7.28
C LEU A 80 2.08 12.76 -8.43
N LEU A 81 2.78 13.84 -8.74
CA LEU A 81 2.33 14.77 -9.78
C LEU A 81 2.46 14.20 -11.20
N SER A 82 3.41 13.29 -11.43
CA SER A 82 3.66 12.70 -12.75
C SER A 82 2.52 11.83 -13.30
N VAL A 83 1.62 11.39 -12.45
CA VAL A 83 0.46 10.54 -12.82
C VAL A 83 -0.85 11.33 -12.89
N LEU A 84 -0.82 12.65 -12.72
CA LEU A 84 -1.98 13.50 -12.90
C LEU A 84 -2.22 13.81 -14.38
N GLU A 85 -3.48 13.84 -14.76
CA GLU A 85 -3.96 14.16 -16.10
C GLU A 85 -4.80 15.43 -16.10
N GLN A 86 -4.79 16.15 -17.21
CA GLN A 86 -5.63 17.33 -17.41
C GLN A 86 -6.60 17.10 -18.56
N SER A 87 -7.86 17.38 -18.33
CA SER A 87 -8.91 17.32 -19.34
C SER A 87 -9.93 18.40 -19.08
N HIS A 88 -10.29 19.17 -20.14
CA HIS A 88 -11.31 20.24 -20.11
C HIS A 88 -11.12 21.29 -19.00
N GLY A 89 -9.85 21.56 -18.62
CA GLY A 89 -9.54 22.52 -17.57
C GLY A 89 -9.61 21.98 -16.13
N GLU A 90 -9.94 20.73 -15.95
CA GLU A 90 -9.90 20.03 -14.67
C GLU A 90 -8.69 19.09 -14.60
N VAL A 91 -8.22 18.83 -13.38
CA VAL A 91 -7.14 17.88 -13.09
C VAL A 91 -7.76 16.60 -12.53
N PHE A 92 -7.34 15.47 -13.06
CA PHE A 92 -7.76 14.14 -12.66
C PHE A 92 -6.56 13.27 -12.24
N ILE A 93 -6.84 12.25 -11.47
CA ILE A 93 -5.87 11.19 -11.21
C ILE A 93 -5.88 10.26 -12.41
N GLY A 94 -4.75 10.14 -13.10
CA GLY A 94 -4.57 9.23 -14.23
C GLY A 94 -4.44 7.77 -13.79
N GLY A 95 -4.22 6.88 -14.75
CA GLY A 95 -4.06 5.44 -14.53
C GLY A 95 -5.31 4.63 -14.81
N GLN A 96 -5.44 3.50 -14.12
CA GLN A 96 -6.58 2.61 -14.29
C GLN A 96 -7.72 3.06 -13.36
N TYR A 97 -8.98 3.02 -13.83
CA TYR A 97 -10.12 3.62 -13.12
C TYR A 97 -10.32 3.09 -11.69
N TRP A 98 -9.92 1.85 -11.40
CA TRP A 98 -10.10 1.23 -10.07
C TRP A 98 -8.94 1.50 -9.10
N ASP A 99 -7.74 1.80 -9.61
CA ASP A 99 -6.57 2.06 -8.77
C ASP A 99 -6.33 3.56 -8.52
N ALA A 100 -7.01 4.43 -9.27
CA ALA A 100 -6.82 5.87 -9.18
C ALA A 100 -6.99 6.41 -7.74
N MET A 101 -8.00 5.94 -7.01
CA MET A 101 -8.33 6.51 -5.70
C MET A 101 -7.32 6.21 -4.59
N ILE A 102 -6.45 5.19 -4.73
CA ILE A 102 -5.36 4.98 -3.75
C ILE A 102 -4.36 6.14 -3.76
N TRP A 103 -4.30 6.89 -4.86
CA TRP A 103 -3.48 8.10 -4.98
C TRP A 103 -3.83 9.14 -3.90
N ALA A 104 -5.10 9.27 -3.52
CA ALA A 104 -5.53 10.17 -2.46
C ALA A 104 -4.90 9.81 -1.10
N LEU A 105 -4.71 8.50 -0.82
CA LEU A 105 -4.04 8.03 0.41
C LEU A 105 -2.54 8.37 0.38
N GLY A 106 -1.90 8.21 -0.78
CA GLY A 106 -0.52 8.63 -0.99
C GLY A 106 -0.32 10.15 -0.82
N LEU A 107 -1.22 10.95 -1.39
CA LEU A 107 -1.24 12.40 -1.24
C LEU A 107 -1.41 12.82 0.23
N TRP A 108 -2.40 12.25 0.91
CA TRP A 108 -2.66 12.56 2.32
C TRP A 108 -1.46 12.22 3.20
N ALA A 109 -0.86 11.05 2.99
CA ALA A 109 0.35 10.66 3.69
C ALA A 109 1.51 11.64 3.41
N TYR A 110 1.72 12.01 2.15
CA TYR A 110 2.73 13.01 1.76
C TYR A 110 2.51 14.34 2.51
N TYR A 111 1.27 14.82 2.55
CA TYR A 111 0.94 16.04 3.30
C TYR A 111 1.26 15.91 4.80
N LEU A 112 0.87 14.80 5.42
CA LEU A 112 1.16 14.58 6.84
C LEU A 112 2.66 14.56 7.14
N TYR A 113 3.48 14.06 6.19
CA TYR A 113 4.93 14.01 6.33
C TYR A 113 5.62 15.37 6.12
N THR A 114 5.10 16.19 5.21
CA THR A 114 5.79 17.37 4.70
C THR A 114 5.15 18.70 5.07
N GLY A 115 3.84 18.73 5.29
CA GLY A 115 3.06 19.96 5.44
C GLY A 115 2.90 20.77 4.15
N ASP A 116 3.13 20.17 2.96
CA ASP A 116 3.05 20.85 1.66
C ASP A 116 1.59 21.14 1.26
N ASN A 117 1.08 22.28 1.71
CA ASN A 117 -0.27 22.77 1.42
C ASN A 117 -0.52 23.01 -0.07
N GLN A 118 0.51 23.35 -0.84
CA GLN A 118 0.35 23.62 -2.28
C GLN A 118 0.03 22.32 -3.02
N THR A 119 0.79 21.27 -2.75
CA THR A 119 0.54 19.94 -3.33
C THR A 119 -0.77 19.35 -2.80
N LEU A 120 -1.09 19.51 -1.51
CA LEU A 120 -2.38 19.07 -0.96
C LEU A 120 -3.56 19.75 -1.67
N ARG A 121 -3.51 21.08 -1.89
CA ARG A 121 -4.59 21.83 -2.57
C ARG A 121 -4.81 21.36 -4.00
N LEU A 122 -3.75 21.23 -4.78
CA LEU A 122 -3.83 20.72 -6.16
C LEU A 122 -4.44 19.31 -6.17
N GLY A 123 -3.92 18.45 -5.30
CA GLY A 123 -4.35 17.07 -5.23
C GLY A 123 -5.78 16.90 -4.70
N TYR A 124 -6.23 17.73 -3.77
CA TYR A 124 -7.62 17.72 -3.29
C TYR A 124 -8.62 17.91 -4.45
N PHE A 125 -8.35 18.87 -5.34
CA PHE A 125 -9.22 19.09 -6.50
C PHE A 125 -9.16 17.93 -7.50
N ALA A 126 -7.96 17.34 -7.71
CA ALA A 126 -7.84 16.14 -8.55
C ALA A 126 -8.61 14.94 -7.96
N VAL A 127 -8.56 14.74 -6.64
CA VAL A 127 -9.35 13.72 -5.93
C VAL A 127 -10.84 13.95 -6.13
N ARG A 128 -11.32 15.19 -5.91
CA ARG A 128 -12.75 15.53 -6.07
C ARG A 128 -13.26 15.33 -7.49
N SER A 129 -12.50 15.78 -8.50
CA SER A 129 -12.89 15.59 -9.91
C SER A 129 -12.94 14.10 -10.28
N SER A 130 -11.93 13.32 -9.86
CA SER A 130 -11.88 11.89 -10.12
C SER A 130 -13.01 11.13 -9.39
N LEU A 131 -13.23 11.46 -8.11
CA LEU A 131 -14.26 10.81 -7.30
C LEU A 131 -15.66 11.02 -7.90
N ARG A 132 -16.05 12.26 -8.27
CA ARG A 132 -17.32 12.53 -8.96
C ARG A 132 -17.50 11.69 -10.21
N ARG A 133 -16.45 11.62 -11.04
CA ARG A 133 -16.48 10.80 -12.26
C ARG A 133 -16.75 9.33 -11.93
N PHE A 134 -16.06 8.77 -10.94
CA PHE A 134 -16.23 7.35 -10.58
C PHE A 134 -17.55 7.08 -9.86
N GLU A 135 -18.10 8.04 -9.11
CA GLU A 135 -19.48 7.96 -8.58
C GLU A 135 -20.52 7.84 -9.71
N GLU A 136 -20.36 8.60 -10.78
CA GLU A 136 -21.25 8.55 -11.94
C GLU A 136 -21.07 7.29 -12.78
N GLU A 137 -19.82 6.85 -12.98
CA GLU A 137 -19.48 5.78 -13.89
C GLU A 137 -19.50 4.40 -13.23
N GLU A 138 -18.93 4.27 -12.00
CA GLU A 138 -18.63 2.97 -11.41
C GLU A 138 -19.39 2.65 -10.12
N PHE A 139 -20.02 3.62 -9.47
CA PHE A 139 -20.82 3.31 -8.27
C PHE A 139 -22.10 2.58 -8.62
N ASP A 140 -22.34 1.46 -7.95
CA ASP A 140 -23.57 0.69 -8.05
C ASP A 140 -24.48 1.02 -6.86
N PRO A 141 -25.57 1.78 -7.07
CA PRO A 141 -26.45 2.22 -5.98
C PRO A 141 -27.26 1.08 -5.36
N HIS A 142 -27.41 -0.05 -6.05
CA HIS A 142 -28.12 -1.22 -5.53
C HIS A 142 -27.26 -1.98 -4.50
N MET A 143 -26.00 -2.14 -4.82
CA MET A 143 -25.02 -2.77 -3.92
C MET A 143 -24.44 -1.79 -2.91
N GLY A 144 -24.46 -0.49 -3.21
CA GLY A 144 -23.76 0.53 -2.42
C GLY A 144 -22.24 0.37 -2.46
N LEU A 145 -21.70 -0.11 -3.57
CA LEU A 145 -20.29 -0.44 -3.79
C LEU A 145 -19.81 0.12 -5.13
N PHE A 146 -18.50 0.33 -5.24
CA PHE A 146 -17.85 0.67 -6.50
C PHE A 146 -17.46 -0.58 -7.27
N ARG A 147 -17.75 -0.62 -8.58
CA ARG A 147 -17.21 -1.62 -9.48
C ARG A 147 -15.73 -1.33 -9.73
N GLY A 148 -14.96 -2.38 -9.77
CA GLY A 148 -13.53 -2.34 -10.11
C GLY A 148 -12.81 -3.59 -9.66
N PRO A 149 -11.76 -3.96 -10.42
CA PRO A 149 -10.73 -4.91 -10.02
C PRO A 149 -10.09 -4.56 -8.68
N ALA A 150 -9.30 -5.49 -8.11
CA ALA A 150 -8.49 -5.21 -6.92
C ALA A 150 -7.45 -4.13 -7.21
N VAL A 151 -7.13 -3.30 -6.23
CA VAL A 151 -6.23 -2.13 -6.37
C VAL A 151 -4.94 -2.45 -7.13
N TYR A 152 -4.34 -3.61 -6.87
CA TYR A 152 -3.09 -4.05 -7.49
C TYR A 152 -3.28 -4.84 -8.80
N GLY A 153 -4.50 -5.25 -9.12
CA GLY A 153 -4.76 -6.35 -10.04
C GLY A 153 -5.12 -5.91 -11.45
N ASP A 154 -4.15 -5.58 -12.29
CA ASP A 154 -4.33 -5.36 -13.72
C ASP A 154 -4.24 -6.64 -14.56
N GLY A 155 -3.67 -7.70 -14.01
CA GLY A 155 -3.53 -9.00 -14.65
C GLY A 155 -4.71 -9.94 -14.37
N VAL A 156 -5.13 -10.69 -15.40
CA VAL A 156 -6.21 -11.70 -15.27
C VAL A 156 -5.89 -12.76 -14.21
N ALA A 157 -4.62 -12.97 -13.88
CA ALA A 157 -4.20 -13.91 -12.85
C ALA A 157 -4.65 -13.55 -11.43
N ALA A 158 -5.08 -12.31 -11.20
CA ALA A 158 -5.65 -11.88 -9.93
C ALA A 158 -7.07 -12.43 -9.70
N TYR A 159 -7.77 -12.90 -10.73
CA TYR A 159 -9.22 -13.12 -10.69
C TYR A 159 -9.62 -14.57 -10.91
N PRO A 160 -10.82 -15.00 -10.42
CA PRO A 160 -11.31 -16.35 -10.61
C PRO A 160 -11.46 -16.73 -12.08
N ASP A 161 -11.57 -18.05 -12.35
CA ASP A 161 -11.51 -18.63 -13.71
C ASP A 161 -12.56 -18.03 -14.66
N ARG A 162 -13.70 -17.53 -14.16
CA ARG A 162 -14.70 -16.82 -14.98
C ARG A 162 -14.22 -15.50 -15.57
N TYR A 163 -13.11 -14.96 -15.06
CA TYR A 163 -12.44 -13.78 -15.60
C TYR A 163 -11.23 -14.06 -16.47
N SER A 164 -10.97 -15.34 -16.77
CA SER A 164 -9.95 -15.72 -17.74
C SER A 164 -10.49 -15.59 -19.18
N PRO A 165 -10.14 -14.53 -19.89
CA PRO A 165 -10.82 -14.21 -21.15
C PRO A 165 -10.22 -14.88 -22.38
N GLY A 166 -9.11 -15.60 -22.26
CA GLY A 166 -8.41 -16.15 -23.42
C GLY A 166 -6.99 -15.58 -23.60
N PRO A 167 -6.55 -15.16 -24.78
CA PRO A 167 -5.14 -14.90 -25.08
C PRO A 167 -4.61 -13.54 -24.60
N THR A 168 -5.14 -12.99 -23.52
CA THR A 168 -4.69 -11.70 -22.95
C THR A 168 -4.30 -11.83 -21.49
N SER A 169 -3.33 -11.04 -21.06
CA SER A 169 -2.93 -10.90 -19.66
C SER A 169 -3.67 -9.81 -18.92
N SER A 170 -4.29 -8.85 -19.64
CA SER A 170 -4.93 -7.69 -19.04
C SER A 170 -6.39 -7.94 -18.73
N ILE A 171 -6.81 -7.59 -17.49
CA ILE A 171 -8.22 -7.65 -17.11
C ILE A 171 -9.07 -6.62 -17.90
N LEU A 172 -8.47 -5.54 -18.41
CA LEU A 172 -9.16 -4.54 -19.21
C LEU A 172 -9.75 -5.11 -20.50
N ASP A 173 -9.10 -6.13 -21.04
CA ASP A 173 -9.58 -6.77 -22.29
C ASP A 173 -10.80 -7.66 -22.05
N TRP A 174 -11.14 -7.98 -20.79
CA TRP A 174 -12.25 -8.86 -20.47
C TRP A 174 -13.57 -8.40 -21.09
N VAL A 175 -13.86 -7.11 -21.09
CA VAL A 175 -15.10 -6.54 -21.69
C VAL A 175 -15.19 -6.75 -23.19
N THR A 176 -14.04 -6.84 -23.88
CA THR A 176 -13.98 -7.10 -25.30
C THR A 176 -14.34 -8.54 -25.63
N TYR A 177 -13.89 -9.49 -24.80
CA TYR A 177 -14.18 -10.91 -24.97
C TYR A 177 -15.54 -11.33 -24.41
N HIS A 178 -16.14 -10.51 -23.51
CA HIS A 178 -17.43 -10.81 -22.86
C HIS A 178 -18.44 -9.67 -23.01
N PRO A 179 -18.76 -9.21 -24.25
CA PRO A 179 -19.60 -8.02 -24.45
C PRO A 179 -21.03 -8.16 -23.89
N HIS A 180 -21.53 -9.40 -23.73
CA HIS A 180 -22.87 -9.68 -23.19
C HIS A 180 -22.90 -9.72 -21.65
N LYS A 181 -21.74 -9.81 -20.98
CA LYS A 181 -21.60 -9.87 -19.52
C LYS A 181 -21.10 -8.55 -18.92
N LYS A 182 -20.81 -7.55 -19.75
CA LYS A 182 -20.31 -6.26 -19.28
C LYS A 182 -21.37 -5.48 -18.51
N ALA A 183 -20.95 -4.76 -17.48
CA ALA A 183 -21.81 -3.80 -16.80
C ALA A 183 -22.28 -2.70 -17.76
N LYS A 184 -23.48 -2.16 -17.52
CA LYS A 184 -24.11 -1.16 -18.40
C LYS A 184 -23.50 0.24 -18.30
N ARG A 185 -22.71 0.50 -17.26
CA ARG A 185 -22.09 1.80 -16.98
C ARG A 185 -20.57 1.64 -16.81
N GLY A 186 -19.85 2.74 -16.92
CA GLY A 186 -18.45 2.83 -16.71
C GLY A 186 -17.64 2.01 -17.71
N TYR A 187 -16.52 1.48 -17.25
CA TYR A 187 -15.64 0.66 -18.07
C TYR A 187 -16.28 -0.69 -18.47
N GLY A 188 -17.19 -1.17 -17.66
CA GLY A 188 -17.97 -2.36 -17.97
C GLY A 188 -17.51 -3.66 -17.30
N ILE A 189 -16.44 -3.66 -16.48
CA ILE A 189 -16.05 -4.83 -15.69
C ILE A 189 -17.01 -4.91 -14.49
N PRO A 190 -17.80 -6.01 -14.33
CA PRO A 190 -18.88 -6.04 -13.33
C PRO A 190 -18.43 -6.32 -11.90
N MET A 191 -17.16 -6.73 -11.69
CA MET A 191 -16.68 -7.10 -10.37
C MET A 191 -16.53 -5.91 -9.44
N MET A 192 -16.72 -6.17 -8.15
CA MET A 192 -16.48 -5.26 -7.02
C MET A 192 -15.49 -5.92 -6.08
N ALA A 193 -14.25 -5.45 -6.07
CA ALA A 193 -13.20 -6.04 -5.23
C ALA A 193 -13.15 -5.39 -3.85
N LEU A 194 -12.74 -6.16 -2.83
CA LEU A 194 -12.67 -5.73 -1.44
C LEU A 194 -11.69 -4.57 -1.25
N SER A 195 -10.42 -4.73 -1.68
CA SER A 195 -9.39 -3.69 -1.49
C SER A 195 -9.77 -2.36 -2.13
N THR A 196 -10.37 -2.37 -3.31
CA THR A 196 -10.83 -1.17 -4.01
C THR A 196 -11.92 -0.45 -3.23
N ASN A 197 -12.91 -1.17 -2.72
CA ASN A 197 -13.97 -0.57 -1.89
C ASN A 197 -13.46 -0.07 -0.54
N CYS A 198 -12.47 -0.74 0.06
CA CYS A 198 -11.79 -0.24 1.25
C CYS A 198 -11.08 1.11 0.99
N VAL A 199 -10.43 1.27 -0.17
CA VAL A 199 -9.80 2.53 -0.56
C VAL A 199 -10.82 3.64 -0.70
N TYR A 200 -11.93 3.43 -1.40
CA TYR A 200 -12.99 4.44 -1.51
C TYR A 200 -13.54 4.86 -0.13
N ALA A 201 -13.80 3.89 0.75
CA ALA A 201 -14.26 4.18 2.12
C ALA A 201 -13.26 5.07 2.88
N GLN A 202 -11.97 4.77 2.77
CA GLN A 202 -10.94 5.56 3.42
C GLN A 202 -10.75 6.93 2.77
N VAL A 203 -10.93 7.06 1.46
CA VAL A 203 -10.89 8.37 0.77
C VAL A 203 -11.98 9.29 1.29
N TYR A 204 -13.22 8.83 1.38
CA TYR A 204 -14.30 9.64 1.97
C TYR A 204 -13.99 10.06 3.42
N ARG A 205 -13.33 9.23 4.21
CA ARG A 205 -12.94 9.57 5.59
C ARG A 205 -11.84 10.61 5.68
N ILE A 206 -10.90 10.66 4.73
CA ILE A 206 -9.81 11.64 4.77
C ILE A 206 -10.18 12.99 4.14
N LEU A 207 -11.19 13.05 3.27
CA LEU A 207 -11.61 14.31 2.62
C LEU A 207 -11.98 15.41 3.62
N PRO A 208 -12.75 15.16 4.70
CA PRO A 208 -13.00 16.18 5.73
C PRO A 208 -11.73 16.73 6.37
N TYR A 209 -10.74 15.88 6.64
CA TYR A 209 -9.45 16.34 7.18
C TYR A 209 -8.70 17.21 6.17
N MET A 210 -8.69 16.83 4.88
CA MET A 210 -8.08 17.66 3.84
C MET A 210 -8.75 19.04 3.75
N THR A 211 -10.09 19.11 3.86
CA THR A 211 -10.81 20.40 3.84
C THR A 211 -10.44 21.29 5.02
N VAL A 212 -10.31 20.72 6.22
CA VAL A 212 -9.89 21.47 7.42
C VAL A 212 -8.48 22.04 7.21
N GLU A 213 -7.51 21.22 6.77
CA GLU A 213 -6.13 21.65 6.54
C GLU A 213 -6.00 22.71 5.44
N LEU A 214 -6.91 22.73 4.48
CA LEU A 214 -6.96 23.70 3.38
C LEU A 214 -7.81 24.94 3.69
N GLY A 215 -8.47 24.99 4.85
CA GLY A 215 -9.42 26.05 5.20
C GLY A 215 -10.63 26.11 4.27
N LEU A 216 -11.05 24.97 3.73
CA LEU A 216 -12.22 24.83 2.86
C LEU A 216 -13.45 24.41 3.67
N PRO A 217 -14.67 24.74 3.22
CA PRO A 217 -15.87 24.25 3.88
C PRO A 217 -15.96 22.72 3.73
N PRO A 218 -16.31 21.98 4.81
CA PRO A 218 -16.50 20.54 4.72
C PRO A 218 -17.77 20.21 3.90
N ASP A 219 -17.74 19.09 3.20
CA ASP A 219 -18.89 18.52 2.55
C ASP A 219 -19.54 17.49 3.49
N PRO A 220 -20.75 17.72 4.02
CA PRO A 220 -21.39 16.79 4.94
C PRO A 220 -21.76 15.44 4.30
N GLN A 221 -21.68 15.33 2.98
CA GLN A 221 -21.95 14.08 2.27
C GLN A 221 -20.80 13.10 2.37
N ASP A 222 -19.56 13.56 2.61
CA ASP A 222 -18.38 12.68 2.67
C ASP A 222 -18.48 11.67 3.83
N GLU A 223 -18.77 12.13 5.03
CA GLU A 223 -18.92 11.24 6.19
C GLU A 223 -20.06 10.23 5.99
N ALA A 224 -21.20 10.71 5.50
CA ALA A 224 -22.34 9.84 5.22
C ALA A 224 -22.04 8.83 4.09
N ALA A 225 -21.25 9.21 3.07
CA ALA A 225 -20.80 8.29 2.03
C ALA A 225 -19.85 7.23 2.58
N ALA A 226 -18.90 7.62 3.44
CA ALA A 226 -18.00 6.68 4.12
C ALA A 226 -18.80 5.65 4.94
N GLU A 227 -19.74 6.09 5.77
CA GLU A 227 -20.56 5.20 6.61
C GLU A 227 -21.36 4.20 5.78
N ARG A 228 -22.09 4.69 4.76
CA ARG A 228 -22.87 3.82 3.86
C ARG A 228 -21.98 2.79 3.14
N LEU A 229 -20.80 3.20 2.69
CA LEU A 229 -19.88 2.27 2.01
C LEU A 229 -19.32 1.22 2.97
N ILE A 230 -19.00 1.60 4.22
CA ILE A 230 -18.55 0.66 5.25
C ILE A 230 -19.66 -0.36 5.58
N GLU A 231 -20.90 0.10 5.75
CA GLU A 231 -22.05 -0.80 5.94
C GLU A 231 -22.21 -1.79 4.77
N SER A 232 -22.01 -1.30 3.53
CA SER A 232 -22.08 -2.14 2.34
C SER A 232 -20.95 -3.15 2.28
N ILE A 233 -19.71 -2.74 2.63
CA ILE A 233 -18.57 -3.65 2.75
C ILE A 233 -18.86 -4.75 3.78
N GLN A 234 -19.32 -4.39 4.97
CA GLN A 234 -19.65 -5.35 6.02
C GLN A 234 -20.80 -6.30 5.64
N ARG A 235 -21.80 -5.79 4.97
CA ARG A 235 -22.97 -6.56 4.53
C ARG A 235 -22.64 -7.55 3.42
N HIS A 236 -21.89 -7.12 2.43
CA HIS A 236 -21.70 -7.87 1.20
C HIS A 236 -20.45 -8.73 1.18
N PHE A 237 -19.36 -8.31 1.82
CA PHE A 237 -18.10 -9.07 1.81
C PHE A 237 -17.93 -9.97 3.04
N TRP A 238 -18.51 -9.65 4.18
CA TRP A 238 -18.35 -10.49 5.37
C TRP A 238 -18.94 -11.90 5.18
N ASN A 239 -18.13 -12.91 5.41
CA ASN A 239 -18.51 -14.30 5.33
C ASN A 239 -18.35 -14.95 6.72
N SER A 240 -19.48 -15.13 7.42
CA SER A 240 -19.51 -15.70 8.78
C SER A 240 -19.10 -17.17 8.85
N LYS A 241 -19.08 -17.90 7.71
CA LYS A 241 -18.67 -19.30 7.67
C LYS A 241 -17.15 -19.46 7.69
N SER A 242 -16.47 -18.63 6.88
CA SER A 242 -15.00 -18.60 6.85
C SER A 242 -14.40 -17.74 7.97
N GLY A 243 -15.18 -16.78 8.50
CA GLY A 243 -14.68 -15.77 9.43
C GLY A 243 -13.79 -14.74 8.76
N LEU A 244 -13.89 -14.57 7.45
CA LEU A 244 -13.12 -13.66 6.61
C LEU A 244 -14.04 -12.76 5.77
N PHE A 245 -13.46 -11.77 5.11
CA PHE A 245 -14.14 -11.01 4.05
C PHE A 245 -13.84 -11.67 2.70
N ASP A 246 -14.88 -11.90 1.89
CA ASP A 246 -14.73 -12.46 0.55
C ASP A 246 -13.95 -11.50 -0.36
N TYR A 247 -13.25 -12.03 -1.35
CA TYR A 247 -12.36 -11.27 -2.22
C TYR A 247 -13.12 -10.29 -3.12
N LEU A 248 -14.10 -10.79 -3.86
CA LEU A 248 -14.87 -9.98 -4.80
C LEU A 248 -16.30 -10.49 -4.97
N LEU A 249 -17.14 -9.62 -5.49
CA LEU A 249 -18.54 -9.85 -5.80
C LEU A 249 -18.79 -9.49 -7.27
N ASP A 250 -19.71 -10.20 -7.91
CA ASP A 250 -20.27 -9.87 -9.22
C ASP A 250 -21.66 -10.52 -9.40
N GLU A 251 -22.26 -10.40 -10.59
CA GLU A 251 -23.57 -10.98 -10.88
C GLU A 251 -23.61 -12.52 -10.80
N GLU A 252 -22.47 -13.19 -10.96
CA GLU A 252 -22.34 -14.64 -10.83
C GLU A 252 -22.20 -15.09 -9.36
N GLY A 253 -22.00 -14.15 -8.42
CA GLY A 253 -21.91 -14.39 -7.00
C GLY A 253 -20.57 -13.97 -6.38
N ARG A 254 -20.24 -14.60 -5.24
CA ARG A 254 -19.05 -14.27 -4.45
C ARG A 254 -17.84 -15.12 -4.87
N CYS A 255 -16.67 -14.53 -4.78
CA CYS A 255 -15.41 -15.28 -4.73
C CYS A 255 -14.92 -15.30 -3.29
N GLU A 256 -15.02 -16.46 -2.64
CA GLU A 256 -14.65 -16.64 -1.23
C GLU A 256 -13.13 -16.77 -1.01
N ALA A 257 -12.33 -16.54 -2.05
CA ALA A 257 -10.89 -16.47 -1.91
C ALA A 257 -10.50 -15.35 -0.92
N GLN A 258 -9.36 -15.51 -0.28
CA GLN A 258 -8.76 -14.51 0.58
C GLN A 258 -7.99 -13.49 -0.27
N GLU A 259 -8.21 -12.21 -0.07
CA GLU A 259 -7.40 -11.13 -0.63
C GLU A 259 -6.51 -10.54 0.46
N GLY A 260 -5.19 -10.74 0.36
CA GLY A 260 -4.24 -10.29 1.39
C GLY A 260 -4.28 -8.78 1.65
N LEU A 261 -4.29 -7.97 0.58
CA LEU A 261 -4.36 -6.51 0.70
C LEU A 261 -5.72 -6.05 1.20
N GLY A 262 -6.81 -6.67 0.74
CA GLY A 262 -8.16 -6.34 1.20
C GLY A 262 -8.31 -6.56 2.70
N HIS A 263 -7.83 -7.70 3.23
CA HIS A 263 -7.84 -7.96 4.68
C HIS A 263 -6.96 -6.97 5.45
N ALA A 264 -5.77 -6.62 4.92
CA ALA A 264 -4.93 -5.60 5.52
C ALA A 264 -5.65 -4.24 5.60
N PHE A 265 -6.32 -3.81 4.53
CA PHE A 265 -7.05 -2.54 4.50
C PHE A 265 -8.30 -2.53 5.38
N VAL A 266 -9.05 -3.63 5.43
CA VAL A 266 -10.18 -3.77 6.38
C VAL A 266 -9.74 -3.50 7.82
N LEU A 267 -8.57 -4.01 8.21
CA LEU A 267 -8.02 -3.82 9.56
C LEU A 267 -7.39 -2.43 9.74
N LEU A 268 -6.57 -1.98 8.81
CA LEU A 268 -5.88 -0.69 8.90
C LEU A 268 -6.84 0.50 8.94
N PHE A 269 -7.93 0.41 8.18
CA PHE A 269 -8.92 1.48 8.06
C PHE A 269 -10.10 1.32 9.05
N ASP A 270 -10.03 0.37 10.00
CA ASP A 270 -11.12 0.12 10.96
C ASP A 270 -12.50 -0.07 10.30
N LEU A 271 -12.55 -0.87 9.22
CA LEU A 271 -13.79 -1.17 8.51
C LEU A 271 -14.50 -2.41 9.08
N ALA A 272 -13.81 -3.19 9.91
CA ALA A 272 -14.34 -4.36 10.60
C ALA A 272 -14.76 -4.02 12.04
N SER A 273 -15.79 -4.68 12.54
CA SER A 273 -16.04 -4.72 13.98
C SER A 273 -14.90 -5.44 14.71
N ARG A 274 -14.77 -5.23 16.02
CA ARG A 274 -13.74 -5.91 16.85
C ARG A 274 -13.75 -7.44 16.71
N ASN A 275 -14.95 -8.03 16.64
CA ASN A 275 -15.09 -9.49 16.50
C ASN A 275 -14.67 -9.96 15.09
N GLN A 276 -15.03 -9.22 14.04
CA GLN A 276 -14.59 -9.50 12.68
C GLN A 276 -13.07 -9.35 12.54
N ALA A 277 -12.50 -8.29 13.09
CA ALA A 277 -11.05 -8.08 13.08
C ALA A 277 -10.29 -9.22 13.75
N ARG A 278 -10.75 -9.66 14.93
CA ARG A 278 -10.19 -10.85 15.60
C ARG A 278 -10.31 -12.09 14.73
N SER A 279 -11.49 -12.33 14.16
CA SER A 279 -11.74 -13.47 13.29
C SER A 279 -10.82 -13.48 12.07
N VAL A 280 -10.62 -12.33 11.42
CA VAL A 280 -9.67 -12.19 10.28
C VAL A 280 -8.26 -12.58 10.71
N LEU A 281 -7.77 -12.04 11.83
CA LEU A 281 -6.41 -12.31 12.34
C LEU A 281 -6.20 -13.79 12.75
N GLU A 282 -7.27 -14.50 13.10
CA GLU A 282 -7.23 -15.91 13.48
C GLU A 282 -7.38 -16.86 12.28
N ASN A 283 -8.16 -16.49 11.26
CA ASN A 283 -8.54 -17.37 10.16
C ASN A 283 -7.78 -17.14 8.85
N VAL A 284 -7.09 -16.00 8.68
CA VAL A 284 -6.28 -15.75 7.49
C VAL A 284 -5.24 -16.86 7.29
N GLN A 285 -5.28 -17.49 6.13
CA GLN A 285 -4.31 -18.50 5.74
C GLN A 285 -3.01 -17.84 5.32
N ARG A 286 -1.89 -18.35 5.81
CA ARG A 286 -0.54 -17.90 5.49
C ARG A 286 0.25 -19.04 4.89
N THR A 287 1.13 -18.70 3.98
CA THR A 287 2.09 -19.62 3.40
C THR A 287 3.38 -19.63 4.24
N PRO A 288 4.34 -20.53 3.98
CA PRO A 288 5.65 -20.49 4.62
C PRO A 288 6.43 -19.17 4.48
N TRP A 289 6.02 -18.28 3.58
CA TRP A 289 6.65 -16.98 3.33
C TRP A 289 5.72 -15.79 3.55
N GLY A 290 4.64 -16.00 4.29
CA GLY A 290 3.73 -14.96 4.72
C GLY A 290 2.38 -14.99 4.02
N ILE A 291 1.68 -13.86 4.06
CA ILE A 291 0.35 -13.75 3.44
C ILE A 291 0.48 -13.72 1.90
N ALA A 292 -0.32 -14.54 1.23
CA ALA A 292 -0.40 -14.49 -0.24
C ALA A 292 -1.29 -13.34 -0.73
N CYS A 293 -1.01 -12.87 -1.96
CA CYS A 293 -1.80 -11.85 -2.63
C CYS A 293 -3.29 -12.27 -2.70
N VAL A 294 -3.56 -13.42 -3.32
CA VAL A 294 -4.87 -14.09 -3.32
C VAL A 294 -4.69 -15.54 -2.93
N TRP A 295 -5.53 -16.08 -2.05
CA TRP A 295 -5.43 -17.47 -1.60
C TRP A 295 -6.82 -18.12 -1.49
N PRO A 296 -6.99 -19.44 -1.88
CA PRO A 296 -6.00 -20.29 -2.54
C PRO A 296 -5.74 -19.88 -3.99
N THR A 297 -4.71 -20.49 -4.60
CA THR A 297 -4.47 -20.31 -6.04
C THR A 297 -5.67 -20.85 -6.85
N PHE A 298 -6.04 -20.11 -7.91
CA PHE A 298 -7.17 -20.51 -8.76
C PHE A 298 -6.90 -21.80 -9.51
N GLN A 299 -7.97 -22.56 -9.79
CA GLN A 299 -7.87 -23.92 -10.32
C GLN A 299 -7.11 -24.01 -11.65
N ARG A 300 -7.23 -23.01 -12.53
CA ARG A 300 -6.51 -22.98 -13.79
C ARG A 300 -4.98 -22.96 -13.65
N TYR A 301 -4.46 -22.44 -12.53
CA TYR A 301 -3.03 -22.45 -12.20
C TYR A 301 -2.66 -23.67 -11.36
N ALA A 302 -3.46 -24.03 -10.37
CA ALA A 302 -3.25 -25.24 -9.57
C ALA A 302 -3.24 -26.50 -10.44
N GLY A 303 -4.13 -26.58 -11.42
CA GLY A 303 -4.17 -27.69 -12.40
C GLY A 303 -2.93 -27.81 -13.28
N ARG A 304 -2.10 -26.75 -13.37
CA ARG A 304 -0.79 -26.74 -14.03
C ARG A 304 0.37 -27.01 -13.07
N GLY A 305 0.07 -27.25 -11.79
CA GLY A 305 1.08 -27.50 -10.76
C GLY A 305 1.83 -26.24 -10.29
N GLY A 306 1.28 -25.02 -10.53
CA GLY A 306 1.92 -23.76 -10.20
C GLY A 306 0.99 -22.77 -9.49
N PHE A 307 1.49 -21.54 -9.32
CA PHE A 307 0.77 -20.39 -8.76
C PHE A 307 0.60 -19.32 -9.82
N GLY A 308 -0.55 -18.66 -9.84
CA GLY A 308 -0.77 -17.52 -10.72
C GLY A 308 0.03 -16.30 -10.26
N ARG A 309 0.30 -15.35 -11.18
CA ARG A 309 1.08 -14.12 -10.88
C ARG A 309 0.57 -13.39 -9.63
N HIS A 310 -0.75 -13.33 -9.41
CA HIS A 310 -1.38 -12.79 -8.20
C HIS A 310 -2.06 -13.87 -7.37
N SER A 311 -2.27 -15.05 -7.93
CA SER A 311 -3.02 -16.14 -7.33
C SER A 311 -2.08 -17.11 -6.62
N GLY A 312 -1.96 -16.97 -5.32
CA GLY A 312 -1.15 -17.81 -4.45
C GLY A 312 0.26 -17.30 -4.18
N THR A 313 0.70 -16.23 -4.81
CA THR A 313 2.09 -15.69 -4.72
C THR A 313 2.27 -14.66 -3.61
N ILE A 314 3.53 -14.43 -3.24
CA ILE A 314 3.94 -13.43 -2.24
C ILE A 314 4.32 -12.12 -2.95
N TRP A 315 3.69 -11.04 -2.53
CA TRP A 315 3.96 -9.68 -2.97
C TRP A 315 4.40 -8.85 -1.77
N PRO A 316 5.67 -8.50 -1.62
CA PRO A 316 6.21 -7.92 -0.39
C PRO A 316 5.49 -6.69 0.15
N PHE A 317 4.95 -5.83 -0.72
CA PHE A 317 4.19 -4.67 -0.24
C PHE A 317 2.90 -5.09 0.49
N ILE A 318 2.23 -6.17 0.06
CA ILE A 318 1.05 -6.72 0.75
C ILE A 318 1.44 -7.25 2.12
N ASN A 319 2.56 -7.99 2.21
CA ASN A 319 3.09 -8.48 3.48
C ASN A 319 3.38 -7.31 4.45
N ALA A 320 3.90 -6.19 3.94
CA ALA A 320 4.17 -5.01 4.76
C ALA A 320 2.88 -4.34 5.29
N PHE A 321 1.83 -4.21 4.47
CA PHE A 321 0.52 -3.71 4.92
C PHE A 321 -0.14 -4.65 5.92
N TRP A 322 -0.07 -5.97 5.68
CA TRP A 322 -0.61 -6.98 6.58
C TRP A 322 0.11 -6.98 7.94
N ALA A 323 1.44 -6.90 7.92
CA ALA A 323 2.24 -6.83 9.15
C ALA A 323 1.85 -5.62 10.01
N GLU A 324 1.72 -4.42 9.42
CA GLU A 324 1.26 -3.24 10.16
C GLU A 324 -0.18 -3.40 10.66
N ALA A 325 -1.06 -3.98 9.84
CA ALA A 325 -2.43 -4.27 10.24
C ALA A 325 -2.47 -5.21 11.47
N ALA A 326 -1.66 -6.27 11.46
CA ALA A 326 -1.54 -7.18 12.59
C ALA A 326 -1.01 -6.48 13.86
N LEU A 327 0.02 -5.65 13.70
CA LEU A 327 0.60 -4.88 14.81
C LEU A 327 -0.42 -3.92 15.44
N LYS A 328 -1.26 -3.27 14.65
CA LYS A 328 -2.35 -2.41 15.13
C LYS A 328 -3.30 -3.13 16.11
N TYR A 329 -3.46 -4.44 15.97
CA TYR A 329 -4.25 -5.29 16.84
C TYR A 329 -3.40 -6.09 17.83
N SER A 330 -2.18 -5.65 18.11
CA SER A 330 -1.24 -6.27 19.05
C SER A 330 -0.87 -7.74 18.70
N ARG A 331 -0.94 -8.10 17.41
CA ARG A 331 -0.45 -9.39 16.92
C ARG A 331 1.02 -9.25 16.51
N PHE A 332 1.86 -9.06 17.51
CA PHE A 332 3.32 -8.91 17.40
C PHE A 332 3.99 -10.13 16.76
N ASP A 333 3.41 -11.30 16.97
CA ASP A 333 3.81 -12.56 16.35
C ASP A 333 3.72 -12.51 14.82
N LEU A 334 2.59 -12.07 14.29
CA LEU A 334 2.34 -11.95 12.86
C LEU A 334 3.22 -10.89 12.21
N PHE A 335 3.40 -9.74 12.88
CA PHE A 335 4.33 -8.72 12.41
C PHE A 335 5.77 -9.25 12.33
N THR A 336 6.21 -9.91 13.40
CA THR A 336 7.59 -10.45 13.49
C THR A 336 7.86 -11.48 12.38
N GLU A 337 6.90 -12.34 12.10
CA GLU A 337 6.98 -13.35 11.04
C GLU A 337 7.17 -12.70 9.65
N GLU A 338 6.30 -11.76 9.28
CA GLU A 338 6.38 -11.07 7.99
C GLU A 338 7.66 -10.24 7.86
N PHE A 339 8.07 -9.55 8.93
CA PHE A 339 9.31 -8.81 8.99
C PHE A 339 10.54 -9.69 8.77
N GLN A 340 10.58 -10.88 9.40
CA GLN A 340 11.67 -11.86 9.24
C GLN A 340 11.68 -12.45 7.84
N HIS A 341 10.51 -12.75 7.24
CA HIS A 341 10.40 -13.26 5.88
C HIS A 341 10.99 -12.26 4.88
N LEU A 342 10.55 -11.01 4.88
CA LEU A 342 11.06 -10.00 3.95
C LEU A 342 12.55 -9.70 4.19
N THR A 343 12.98 -9.62 5.44
CA THR A 343 14.40 -9.48 5.78
C THR A 343 15.23 -10.62 5.18
N THR A 344 14.75 -11.86 5.28
CA THR A 344 15.43 -13.05 4.76
C THR A 344 15.48 -13.03 3.23
N LEU A 345 14.35 -12.77 2.58
CA LEU A 345 14.24 -12.75 1.11
C LEU A 345 15.15 -11.70 0.49
N PHE A 346 15.14 -10.47 1.02
CA PHE A 346 15.96 -9.38 0.48
C PHE A 346 17.45 -9.63 0.68
N ASN A 347 17.84 -10.22 1.81
CA ASN A 347 19.24 -10.63 2.03
C ASN A 347 19.66 -11.78 1.12
N ARG A 348 18.79 -12.78 0.87
CA ARG A 348 19.07 -13.95 0.04
C ARG A 348 19.36 -13.54 -1.40
N TYR A 349 18.59 -12.61 -1.94
CA TYR A 349 18.68 -12.22 -3.35
C TYR A 349 19.40 -10.89 -3.58
N ALA A 350 19.80 -10.18 -2.52
CA ALA A 350 20.41 -8.85 -2.57
C ALA A 350 19.58 -7.84 -3.39
N GLN A 351 18.27 -8.00 -3.40
CA GLN A 351 17.29 -7.13 -4.06
C GLN A 351 15.89 -7.32 -3.48
N CYS A 352 15.01 -6.35 -3.72
CA CYS A 352 13.58 -6.42 -3.44
C CYS A 352 12.84 -6.80 -4.72
N ALA A 353 12.73 -8.10 -5.01
CA ALA A 353 11.99 -8.55 -6.20
C ALA A 353 10.47 -8.32 -6.03
N GLU A 354 9.76 -8.27 -7.14
CA GLU A 354 8.33 -8.00 -7.18
C GLU A 354 7.51 -9.11 -6.53
N ILE A 355 7.82 -10.37 -6.87
CA ILE A 355 7.03 -11.55 -6.52
C ILE A 355 7.93 -12.69 -6.10
N TYR A 356 7.48 -13.45 -5.09
CA TYR A 356 8.16 -14.65 -4.63
C TYR A 356 7.22 -15.86 -4.58
N HIS A 357 7.80 -17.03 -4.74
CA HIS A 357 7.10 -18.31 -4.65
C HIS A 357 6.65 -18.57 -3.20
N PRO A 358 5.37 -18.91 -2.96
CA PRO A 358 4.81 -18.95 -1.62
C PRO A 358 5.36 -20.09 -0.74
N LEU A 359 5.88 -21.18 -1.33
CA LEU A 359 6.38 -22.34 -0.59
C LEU A 359 7.90 -22.34 -0.44
N THR A 360 8.66 -21.86 -1.45
CA THR A 360 10.13 -21.92 -1.46
C THR A 360 10.81 -20.59 -1.15
N GLY A 361 10.09 -19.46 -1.34
CA GLY A 361 10.65 -18.11 -1.24
C GLY A 361 11.61 -17.78 -2.39
N GLU A 362 11.59 -18.52 -3.48
CA GLU A 362 12.35 -18.19 -4.68
C GLU A 362 11.70 -17.02 -5.42
N ILE A 363 12.50 -16.24 -6.16
CA ILE A 363 11.98 -15.23 -7.08
C ILE A 363 11.13 -15.94 -8.13
N TYR A 364 9.88 -15.53 -8.28
CA TYR A 364 8.91 -16.24 -9.08
C TYR A 364 7.87 -15.28 -9.67
N GLY A 365 7.80 -15.20 -10.99
CA GLY A 365 6.88 -14.27 -11.66
C GLY A 365 5.44 -14.75 -11.73
N GLY A 366 5.21 -16.05 -11.53
CA GLY A 366 3.90 -16.68 -11.56
C GLY A 366 3.38 -16.98 -12.97
N LEU A 367 2.30 -17.74 -12.99
CA LEU A 367 1.59 -18.11 -14.23
C LEU A 367 0.53 -17.05 -14.55
N GLN A 368 0.47 -16.65 -15.81
CA GLN A 368 -0.58 -15.77 -16.32
C GLN A 368 -0.75 -15.99 -17.83
N GLU A 369 -1.97 -15.81 -18.31
CA GLU A 369 -2.29 -15.87 -19.73
C GLU A 369 -1.42 -14.89 -20.53
N ALA A 370 -1.10 -15.21 -21.76
CA ALA A 370 -0.25 -14.40 -22.64
C ALA A 370 1.14 -14.06 -22.07
N GLY A 371 1.71 -14.95 -21.26
CA GLY A 371 3.06 -14.82 -20.72
C GLY A 371 4.15 -14.84 -21.80
N LYS A 372 5.38 -14.47 -21.42
CA LYS A 372 6.53 -14.36 -22.33
C LYS A 372 7.37 -15.63 -22.43
N GLY A 373 7.16 -16.62 -21.57
CA GLY A 373 7.94 -17.87 -21.57
C GLY A 373 7.61 -18.78 -22.75
N GLU A 374 8.37 -19.86 -22.92
CA GLU A 374 8.14 -20.87 -23.98
C GLU A 374 6.75 -21.51 -23.89
N SER A 375 6.22 -21.65 -22.67
CA SER A 375 4.86 -22.12 -22.41
C SER A 375 3.77 -21.08 -22.74
N GLY A 376 4.14 -19.80 -22.93
CA GLY A 376 3.23 -18.67 -23.04
C GLY A 376 2.47 -18.33 -21.76
N TRP A 377 2.86 -18.93 -20.61
CA TRP A 377 2.17 -18.79 -19.32
C TRP A 377 3.06 -18.33 -18.19
N GLU A 378 4.36 -18.57 -18.25
CA GLU A 378 5.29 -18.14 -17.22
C GLU A 378 5.67 -16.67 -17.39
N TRP A 379 5.68 -15.94 -16.29
CA TRP A 379 6.07 -14.54 -16.22
C TRP A 379 7.29 -14.38 -15.34
N GLU A 380 8.08 -13.35 -15.62
CA GLU A 380 9.20 -12.96 -14.78
C GLU A 380 8.72 -12.03 -13.65
N SER A 381 9.36 -12.14 -12.50
CA SER A 381 9.25 -11.18 -11.41
C SER A 381 10.14 -9.99 -11.72
N CYS A 382 9.61 -8.77 -11.69
CA CYS A 382 10.43 -7.57 -11.87
C CYS A 382 11.51 -7.50 -10.78
N ALA A 383 12.75 -7.25 -11.22
CA ALA A 383 13.86 -7.03 -10.32
C ALA A 383 13.75 -5.64 -9.67
N ARG A 384 14.25 -5.51 -8.41
CA ARG A 384 14.33 -4.23 -7.69
C ARG A 384 13.03 -3.45 -7.74
N GLN A 385 11.92 -4.08 -7.40
CA GLN A 385 10.60 -3.48 -7.44
C GLN A 385 10.43 -2.42 -6.33
N SER A 386 10.01 -1.23 -6.71
CA SER A 386 9.95 -0.07 -5.80
C SER A 386 8.96 -0.26 -4.65
N TRP A 387 7.75 -0.79 -4.91
CA TRP A 387 6.80 -1.01 -3.82
C TRP A 387 7.19 -2.15 -2.87
N SER A 388 7.99 -3.12 -3.33
CA SER A 388 8.59 -4.13 -2.45
C SER A 388 9.64 -3.49 -1.53
N ALA A 389 10.48 -2.62 -2.09
CA ALA A 389 11.49 -1.88 -1.34
C ALA A 389 10.87 -0.88 -0.35
N SER A 390 9.89 -0.09 -0.78
CA SER A 390 9.17 0.84 0.10
C SER A 390 8.35 0.11 1.16
N GLY A 391 7.84 -1.10 0.86
CA GLY A 391 7.23 -1.98 1.84
C GLY A 391 8.15 -2.28 3.02
N TYR A 392 9.46 -2.44 2.78
CA TYR A 392 10.42 -2.60 3.88
C TYR A 392 10.59 -1.32 4.69
N LEU A 393 10.57 -0.14 4.05
CA LEU A 393 10.53 1.14 4.80
C LEU A 393 9.29 1.21 5.70
N ARG A 394 8.14 0.74 5.22
CA ARG A 394 6.91 0.66 6.01
C ARG A 394 7.10 -0.16 7.27
N LEU A 395 7.72 -1.35 7.17
CA LEU A 395 8.00 -2.20 8.32
C LEU A 395 8.92 -1.53 9.35
N ILE A 396 9.89 -0.73 8.90
CA ILE A 396 10.76 0.04 9.80
C ILE A 396 10.02 1.21 10.44
N LEU A 397 9.41 2.08 9.62
CA LEU A 397 8.83 3.35 10.08
C LEU A 397 7.53 3.15 10.86
N PHE A 398 6.60 2.38 10.30
CA PHE A 398 5.28 2.20 10.91
C PHE A 398 5.22 0.96 11.82
N GLY A 399 6.09 -0.03 11.56
CA GLY A 399 6.24 -1.23 12.37
C GLY A 399 7.16 -0.99 13.56
N LEU A 400 8.47 -1.04 13.34
CA LEU A 400 9.45 -1.01 14.45
C LEU A 400 9.47 0.31 15.22
N LEU A 401 9.39 1.46 14.54
CA LEU A 401 9.32 2.79 15.18
C LEU A 401 7.91 3.18 15.58
N GLY A 402 6.90 2.47 15.08
CA GLY A 402 5.49 2.69 15.41
C GLY A 402 5.00 4.10 15.10
N MET A 403 5.50 4.72 14.00
CA MET A 403 5.13 6.09 13.63
C MET A 403 3.66 6.16 13.21
N ARG A 404 2.91 7.06 13.82
CA ARG A 404 1.51 7.37 13.50
C ARG A 404 1.40 8.85 13.19
N PHE A 405 1.17 9.18 11.93
CA PHE A 405 1.08 10.55 11.46
C PHE A 405 -0.35 11.06 11.54
N LEU A 406 -0.50 12.24 12.15
CA LEU A 406 -1.74 12.96 12.40
C LEU A 406 -1.58 14.40 11.88
N PRO A 407 -2.66 15.14 11.60
CA PRO A 407 -2.54 16.55 11.23
C PRO A 407 -1.74 17.37 12.24
N GLU A 408 -1.94 17.12 13.53
CA GLU A 408 -1.29 17.79 14.64
C GLU A 408 0.16 17.35 14.92
N GLY A 409 0.61 16.20 14.37
CA GLY A 409 1.96 15.72 14.66
C GLY A 409 2.20 14.24 14.33
N VAL A 410 3.33 13.70 14.82
CA VAL A 410 3.64 12.28 14.74
C VAL A 410 3.79 11.69 16.14
N ARG A 411 3.05 10.61 16.40
CA ARG A 411 3.15 9.81 17.62
C ARG A 411 4.03 8.59 17.36
N LEU A 412 4.81 8.21 18.36
CA LEU A 412 5.71 7.07 18.31
C LEU A 412 5.25 5.99 19.29
N ALA A 413 5.18 4.75 18.84
CA ALA A 413 4.83 3.58 19.64
C ALA A 413 5.70 2.41 19.19
N PRO A 414 7.00 2.41 19.53
CA PRO A 414 7.96 1.44 19.02
C PRO A 414 7.69 0.03 19.51
N PHE A 415 8.01 -0.94 18.66
CA PHE A 415 8.06 -2.37 18.96
C PHE A 415 9.37 -2.94 18.45
N LEU A 416 10.10 -3.66 19.29
CA LEU A 416 11.29 -4.40 18.89
C LEU A 416 11.04 -5.91 19.01
N PRO A 417 11.11 -6.67 17.90
CA PRO A 417 10.88 -8.11 17.91
C PRO A 417 11.98 -8.84 18.68
N PRO A 418 11.75 -10.11 19.09
CA PRO A 418 12.73 -10.92 19.78
C PRO A 418 14.09 -10.94 19.07
N GLY A 419 15.16 -10.72 19.84
CA GLY A 419 16.55 -10.63 19.33
C GLY A 419 16.97 -9.21 18.92
N MET A 420 16.04 -8.28 18.74
CA MET A 420 16.36 -6.86 18.55
C MET A 420 16.24 -6.13 19.90
N ASN A 421 17.30 -5.44 20.30
CA ASN A 421 17.34 -4.68 21.55
C ASN A 421 17.88 -3.25 21.39
N HIS A 422 18.21 -2.89 20.15
CA HIS A 422 18.64 -1.55 19.77
C HIS A 422 18.23 -1.26 18.33
N LEU A 423 17.62 -0.10 18.13
CA LEU A 423 17.30 0.44 16.81
C LEU A 423 17.54 1.95 16.81
N GLN A 424 18.23 2.45 15.80
CA GLN A 424 18.45 3.88 15.61
C GLN A 424 18.19 4.24 14.14
N ILE A 425 17.50 5.35 13.91
CA ILE A 425 17.42 6.00 12.61
C ILE A 425 17.85 7.45 12.74
N GLU A 426 18.76 7.88 11.86
CA GLU A 426 19.33 9.22 11.88
C GLU A 426 18.94 10.02 10.64
N GLY A 427 18.66 11.30 10.84
CA GLY A 427 18.44 12.24 9.75
C GLY A 427 17.10 12.09 9.05
N LEU A 428 16.09 11.53 9.70
CA LEU A 428 14.74 11.36 9.15
C LEU A 428 14.05 12.73 9.03
N PRO A 429 13.70 13.19 7.81
CA PRO A 429 12.95 14.43 7.66
C PRO A 429 11.52 14.28 8.19
N TYR A 430 11.00 15.29 8.81
CA TYR A 430 9.58 15.39 9.14
C TYR A 430 9.16 16.86 9.14
N ARG A 431 8.34 17.28 8.19
CA ARG A 431 7.97 18.69 8.00
C ARG A 431 9.22 19.60 8.04
N ASN A 432 9.30 20.55 8.93
CA ASN A 432 10.45 21.46 9.10
C ASN A 432 11.49 20.91 10.10
N ALA A 433 11.33 19.69 10.59
CA ALA A 433 12.21 19.05 11.55
C ALA A 433 13.06 17.94 10.91
N ARG A 434 14.15 17.61 11.58
CA ARG A 434 15.00 16.45 11.34
C ARG A 434 15.08 15.61 12.59
N LEU A 435 14.71 14.34 12.48
CA LEU A 435 14.57 13.45 13.62
C LEU A 435 15.75 12.44 13.66
N THR A 436 16.28 12.24 14.85
CA THR A 436 17.09 11.08 15.21
C THR A 436 16.35 10.32 16.30
N LEU A 437 15.94 9.07 15.98
CA LEU A 437 15.19 8.22 16.90
C LEU A 437 16.11 7.08 17.36
N ARG A 438 16.12 6.84 18.68
CA ARG A 438 16.82 5.73 19.32
C ARG A 438 15.84 4.94 20.17
N VAL A 439 15.79 3.64 19.96
CA VAL A 439 14.98 2.71 20.75
C VAL A 439 15.91 1.68 21.38
N ALA A 440 15.83 1.55 22.69
CA ALA A 440 16.60 0.56 23.46
C ALA A 440 15.65 -0.32 24.28
N GLY A 441 16.02 -1.56 24.57
CA GLY A 441 15.19 -2.55 25.24
C GLY A 441 14.55 -3.53 24.27
N SER A 442 13.45 -4.17 24.66
CA SER A 442 12.77 -5.17 23.81
C SER A 442 11.28 -5.23 24.13
N GLY A 443 10.48 -5.71 23.17
CA GLY A 443 9.02 -5.85 23.31
C GLY A 443 8.25 -4.62 22.85
N GLU A 444 7.07 -4.42 23.42
CA GLU A 444 6.09 -3.41 22.98
C GLU A 444 5.80 -2.31 24.01
N ARG A 445 6.22 -2.51 25.25
CA ARG A 445 5.87 -1.59 26.34
C ARG A 445 6.89 -0.46 26.44
N LEU A 446 6.47 0.74 26.09
CA LEU A 446 7.27 1.94 26.31
C LEU A 446 7.33 2.26 27.81
N THR A 447 8.55 2.29 28.38
CA THR A 447 8.81 2.57 29.79
C THR A 447 9.40 3.95 30.02
N GLY A 448 9.98 4.57 28.99
CA GLY A 448 10.53 5.92 29.06
C GLY A 448 10.66 6.55 27.67
N CYS A 449 10.49 7.89 27.62
CA CYS A 449 10.77 8.69 26.44
C CYS A 449 11.42 10.00 26.85
N ARG A 450 12.48 10.37 26.13
CA ARG A 450 13.13 11.68 26.24
C ARG A 450 13.24 12.33 24.87
N ILE A 451 12.93 13.63 24.82
CA ILE A 451 13.12 14.45 23.63
C ILE A 451 14.14 15.54 23.99
N ASN A 452 15.26 15.56 23.28
CA ASN A 452 16.38 16.46 23.54
C ASN A 452 16.82 16.45 25.02
N GLY A 453 16.86 15.24 25.63
CA GLY A 453 17.28 15.01 27.02
C GLY A 453 16.19 15.23 28.07
N ASN A 454 15.05 15.80 27.73
CA ASN A 454 13.93 16.05 28.66
C ASN A 454 12.89 14.94 28.57
N SER A 455 12.36 14.49 29.71
CA SER A 455 11.23 13.56 29.75
C SER A 455 10.01 14.16 29.06
N ALA A 456 9.41 13.40 28.10
CA ALA A 456 8.31 13.88 27.29
C ALA A 456 7.42 12.72 26.83
N ASP A 457 6.22 13.04 26.37
CA ASP A 457 5.39 12.11 25.59
C ASP A 457 6.06 11.81 24.25
N PRO A 458 5.90 10.60 23.68
CA PRO A 458 6.47 10.23 22.39
C PRO A 458 5.66 10.86 21.23
N PHE A 459 5.63 12.18 21.20
CA PHE A 459 4.89 12.98 20.24
C PHE A 459 5.68 14.20 19.77
N ILE A 460 5.77 14.40 18.46
CA ILE A 460 6.40 15.56 17.83
C ILE A 460 5.32 16.35 17.13
N GLU A 461 5.09 17.60 17.56
CA GLU A 461 4.09 18.49 16.98
C GLU A 461 4.44 18.88 15.53
N ALA A 462 3.43 18.99 14.70
CA ALA A 462 3.54 19.30 13.28
C ALA A 462 4.14 20.69 12.97
N GLY A 463 3.92 21.67 13.84
CA GLY A 463 4.35 23.06 13.66
C GLY A 463 5.81 23.33 14.05
N ASN A 464 6.43 22.42 14.76
CA ASN A 464 7.76 22.61 15.34
C ASN A 464 8.86 22.21 14.34
N GLY A 465 9.81 23.12 14.09
CA GLY A 465 11.03 22.86 13.33
C GLY A 465 12.24 22.56 14.20
N GLY A 466 13.34 22.17 13.58
CA GLY A 466 14.65 21.94 14.24
C GLY A 466 15.09 20.50 14.30
N GLU A 467 16.15 20.26 15.07
CA GLU A 467 16.74 18.93 15.27
C GLU A 467 16.18 18.29 16.54
N TYR A 468 15.69 17.04 16.42
CA TYR A 468 15.16 16.28 17.56
C TYR A 468 15.93 14.98 17.75
N LEU A 469 16.44 14.78 18.95
CA LEU A 469 16.90 13.49 19.44
C LEU A 469 15.81 12.90 20.34
N ILE A 470 15.20 11.80 19.87
CA ILE A 470 14.15 11.08 20.57
C ILE A 470 14.71 9.76 21.07
N GLU A 471 14.79 9.56 22.36
CA GLU A 471 15.29 8.37 23.01
C GLU A 471 14.13 7.66 23.73
N MET A 472 13.90 6.41 23.37
CA MET A 472 12.78 5.59 23.86
C MET A 472 13.32 4.29 24.48
N GLU A 473 12.78 3.91 25.62
CA GLU A 473 13.13 2.71 26.37
C GLU A 473 11.93 1.75 26.40
N LEU A 474 12.16 0.49 26.02
CA LEU A 474 11.20 -0.61 26.08
C LEU A 474 11.54 -1.56 27.22
N GLY A 475 10.50 -2.14 27.88
CA GLY A 475 10.66 -3.08 28.98
C GLY A 475 9.42 -3.89 29.28
#